data_c5b0d994ef9c46ec3c3418dbf9397bfd
#
_entry.id   c5b0d994ef9c46ec3c3418dbf9397bfd
#
_cell.length_a   1.000
_cell.length_b   1.000
_cell.length_c   1.000
_cell.angle_alpha   90.00
_cell.angle_beta   90.00
_cell.angle_gamma   90.00
#
_symmetry.space_group_name_H-M   'P 1'
#
loop_
_entity.id
_entity.type
_entity.pdbx_description
1 polymer ?
#
loop_
_entity_poly.entity_id
_entity_poly.type
_entity_poly.pdbx_seq_one_letter_code
_entity_poly.pdbx_strand_id
1 'polypeptide(L)'
;MINRLSNNSRLGGMMFLQYALWGAWLPVTARYLSATTSEGGLGFSGSEIGMILGLAGSIGAIAAPFIAGQIADRYFSTERVLALLVTAGGAVKWITAHQTEYGAWLVLSILYSVLYMPTLALSNSITFSHIDDQENDFPKIRVWGTIGWIVASWAFPMIWLQQGLHFQWMPPFIVGTEVPDVTNRLADALKFSGLISVSYGAFCLLLPHTPPKRDAIEKLAFKKAFELFKKSSFTVLVIASLAVSVIHQIYFLQTGPFLSHIGILDSQIGPAMTIGQFAEILTMAYLGFFLKRLGFHKVISIGVAAYCIRYAIFGTGSFPVWVMVMSQAFHGFCYAFFFAAAYIYVDKLADEDVRHSAQTVFGIIILGGGPVIGGWLSGYLQNIYTLDGVFNYSDFWYSLSFIGLLTTIFFYFSFQTQLGKDNVQQ
;
A
#
# COMPACT_ATOMS: atom_id res chain seq x y z
N MET A 1 -0.25 -17.68 30.35
CA MET A 1 -1.42 -17.22 29.56
C MET A 1 -1.58 -15.70 29.61
N ILE A 2 -1.57 -15.05 30.76
CA ILE A 2 -1.72 -13.60 30.92
C ILE A 2 -0.62 -12.79 30.19
N ASN A 3 0.63 -13.25 30.21
CA ASN A 3 1.73 -12.59 29.46
C ASN A 3 1.60 -12.71 27.93
N ARG A 4 1.01 -13.80 27.39
CA ARG A 4 0.76 -13.95 25.95
C ARG A 4 -0.31 -12.99 25.45
N LEU A 5 -1.43 -12.86 26.16
CA LEU A 5 -2.48 -11.89 25.83
C LEU A 5 -1.94 -10.45 25.84
N SER A 6 -1.06 -10.12 26.81
CA SER A 6 -0.39 -8.81 26.87
C SER A 6 0.54 -8.59 25.66
N ASN A 7 1.32 -9.60 25.21
CA ASN A 7 2.21 -9.47 24.06
C ASN A 7 1.43 -9.34 22.74
N ASN A 8 0.44 -10.19 22.51
CA ASN A 8 -0.39 -10.11 21.29
C ASN A 8 -1.11 -8.77 21.19
N SER A 9 -1.57 -8.21 22.30
CA SER A 9 -2.19 -6.87 22.31
C SER A 9 -1.19 -5.77 21.97
N ARG A 10 0.05 -5.85 22.46
CA ARG A 10 1.11 -4.88 22.12
C ARG A 10 1.51 -4.99 20.65
N LEU A 11 1.65 -6.21 20.13
CA LEU A 11 1.98 -6.45 18.72
C LEU A 11 0.82 -6.00 17.79
N GLY A 12 -0.42 -6.25 18.19
CA GLY A 12 -1.60 -5.75 17.48
C GLY A 12 -1.66 -4.21 17.47
N GLY A 13 -1.40 -3.57 18.63
CA GLY A 13 -1.30 -2.10 18.73
C GLY A 13 -0.17 -1.54 17.86
N MET A 14 0.98 -2.21 17.82
CA MET A 14 2.09 -1.86 16.92
C MET A 14 1.64 -1.89 15.46
N MET A 15 1.03 -2.98 15.00
CA MET A 15 0.54 -3.09 13.62
C MET A 15 -0.56 -2.07 13.32
N PHE A 16 -1.46 -1.81 14.24
CA PHE A 16 -2.49 -0.79 14.10
C PHE A 16 -1.85 0.59 13.85
N LEU A 17 -0.92 1.02 14.69
CA LEU A 17 -0.27 2.32 14.58
C LEU A 17 0.62 2.41 13.33
N GLN A 18 1.31 1.32 12.97
CA GLN A 18 2.16 1.25 11.77
C GLN A 18 1.41 1.60 10.49
N TYR A 19 0.16 1.16 10.36
CA TYR A 19 -0.64 1.41 9.17
C TYR A 19 -1.61 2.58 9.33
N ALA A 20 -1.99 2.94 10.56
CA ALA A 20 -2.80 4.12 10.83
C ALA A 20 -2.10 5.40 10.38
N LEU A 21 -0.80 5.53 10.68
CA LEU A 21 -0.03 6.71 10.23
C LEU A 21 0.03 6.84 8.70
N TRP A 22 -0.03 5.74 7.96
CA TRP A 22 -0.04 5.74 6.49
C TRP A 22 -1.45 5.99 5.94
N GLY A 23 -2.45 5.31 6.50
CA GLY A 23 -3.86 5.51 6.13
C GLY A 23 -4.40 6.92 6.39
N ALA A 24 -3.78 7.67 7.31
CA ALA A 24 -4.18 9.03 7.60
C ALA A 24 -4.00 10.00 6.42
N TRP A 25 -2.91 9.86 5.65
CA TRP A 25 -2.54 10.86 4.63
C TRP A 25 -2.61 10.35 3.19
N LEU A 26 -2.28 9.08 2.93
CA LEU A 26 -2.11 8.60 1.56
C LEU A 26 -3.38 8.74 0.69
N PRO A 27 -4.60 8.43 1.19
CA PRO A 27 -5.81 8.53 0.37
C PRO A 27 -6.11 9.93 -0.15
N VAL A 28 -5.76 10.97 0.60
CA VAL A 28 -6.14 12.36 0.31
C VAL A 28 -5.01 13.21 -0.28
N THR A 29 -3.76 12.77 -0.17
CA THR A 29 -2.60 13.58 -0.58
C THR A 29 -2.59 13.87 -2.07
N ALA A 30 -2.90 12.90 -2.92
CA ALA A 30 -2.93 13.13 -4.38
C ALA A 30 -3.96 14.19 -4.77
N ARG A 31 -5.13 14.23 -4.10
CA ARG A 31 -6.14 15.28 -4.29
C ARG A 31 -5.61 16.64 -3.87
N TYR A 32 -4.98 16.74 -2.70
CA TYR A 32 -4.37 18.00 -2.23
C TYR A 32 -3.29 18.52 -3.18
N LEU A 33 -2.42 17.64 -3.67
CA LEU A 33 -1.34 18.02 -4.57
C LEU A 33 -1.86 18.48 -5.95
N SER A 34 -2.93 17.83 -6.47
CA SER A 34 -3.48 18.10 -7.78
C SER A 34 -4.49 19.26 -7.83
N ALA A 35 -5.16 19.55 -6.72
CA ALA A 35 -6.14 20.63 -6.65
C ALA A 35 -5.47 21.97 -6.96
N THR A 36 -6.18 22.83 -7.67
CA THR A 36 -5.67 24.16 -8.02
C THR A 36 -5.43 25.03 -6.80
N THR A 37 -4.55 26.00 -6.91
CA THR A 37 -4.28 26.95 -5.81
C THR A 37 -5.51 27.78 -5.44
N SER A 38 -6.42 28.01 -6.40
CA SER A 38 -7.71 28.67 -6.14
C SER A 38 -8.67 27.79 -5.33
N GLU A 39 -8.55 26.48 -5.39
CA GLU A 39 -9.30 25.54 -4.56
C GLU A 39 -8.63 25.30 -3.19
N GLY A 40 -7.43 25.81 -2.98
CA GLY A 40 -6.64 25.62 -1.76
C GLY A 40 -5.66 24.43 -1.83
N GLY A 41 -5.45 23.84 -3.01
CA GLY A 41 -4.43 22.83 -3.27
C GLY A 41 -3.10 23.42 -3.71
N LEU A 42 -2.18 22.58 -4.19
CA LEU A 42 -0.85 23.01 -4.64
C LEU A 42 -0.71 23.16 -6.16
N GLY A 43 -1.65 22.63 -6.95
CA GLY A 43 -1.64 22.71 -8.40
C GLY A 43 -0.49 21.98 -9.08
N PHE A 44 0.06 20.93 -8.43
CA PHE A 44 1.15 20.15 -9.03
C PHE A 44 0.66 19.33 -10.22
N SER A 45 1.51 19.24 -11.22
CA SER A 45 1.27 18.41 -12.40
C SER A 45 1.25 16.92 -12.04
N GLY A 46 0.62 16.09 -12.88
CA GLY A 46 0.60 14.65 -12.70
C GLY A 46 2.00 14.02 -12.67
N SER A 47 2.97 14.60 -13.42
CA SER A 47 4.36 14.16 -13.37
C SER A 47 5.02 14.45 -12.03
N GLU A 48 4.80 15.63 -11.46
CA GLU A 48 5.32 16.01 -10.14
C GLU A 48 4.72 15.14 -9.03
N ILE A 49 3.41 14.89 -9.07
CA ILE A 49 2.73 13.99 -8.14
C ILE A 49 3.27 12.56 -8.26
N GLY A 50 3.49 12.10 -9.48
CA GLY A 50 4.10 10.79 -9.76
C GLY A 50 5.50 10.64 -9.18
N MET A 51 6.31 11.69 -9.24
CA MET A 51 7.64 11.71 -8.61
C MET A 51 7.57 11.72 -7.07
N ILE A 52 6.68 12.52 -6.49
CA ILE A 52 6.51 12.61 -5.03
C ILE A 52 5.98 11.30 -4.43
N LEU A 53 4.94 10.71 -5.02
CA LEU A 53 4.27 9.54 -4.44
C LEU A 53 4.76 8.20 -5.02
N GLY A 54 5.34 8.21 -6.21
CA GLY A 54 5.90 7.02 -6.87
C GLY A 54 7.40 6.86 -6.60
N LEU A 55 8.23 7.73 -7.17
CA LEU A 55 9.69 7.62 -7.07
C LEU A 55 10.18 7.71 -5.62
N ALA A 56 9.66 8.67 -4.84
CA ALA A 56 10.11 8.83 -3.47
C ALA A 56 9.82 7.57 -2.63
N GLY A 57 8.62 6.98 -2.79
CA GLY A 57 8.26 5.71 -2.14
C GLY A 57 9.20 4.57 -2.50
N SER A 58 9.58 4.49 -3.77
CA SER A 58 10.47 3.45 -4.30
C SER A 58 11.89 3.53 -3.76
N ILE A 59 12.45 4.74 -3.62
CA ILE A 59 13.78 4.94 -3.05
C ILE A 59 13.83 4.37 -1.63
N GLY A 60 12.82 4.65 -0.82
CA GLY A 60 12.71 4.07 0.52
C GLY A 60 12.57 2.56 0.51
N ALA A 61 11.73 2.00 -0.38
CA ALA A 61 11.53 0.56 -0.47
C ALA A 61 12.82 -0.20 -0.89
N ILE A 62 13.63 0.38 -1.78
CA ILE A 62 14.93 -0.17 -2.17
C ILE A 62 15.95 -0.04 -1.02
N ALA A 63 15.95 1.07 -0.29
CA ALA A 63 16.85 1.31 0.83
C ALA A 63 16.48 0.50 2.08
N ALA A 64 15.22 0.13 2.25
CA ALA A 64 14.70 -0.50 3.45
C ALA A 64 15.43 -1.77 3.90
N PRO A 65 15.73 -2.76 3.04
CA PRO A 65 16.44 -3.97 3.46
C PRO A 65 17.85 -3.69 3.99
N PHE A 66 18.52 -2.66 3.45
CA PHE A 66 19.85 -2.27 3.89
C PHE A 66 19.81 -1.59 5.26
N ILE A 67 18.85 -0.70 5.49
CA ILE A 67 18.69 0.03 6.76
C ILE A 67 18.23 -0.94 7.86
N ALA A 68 17.19 -1.72 7.59
CA ALA A 68 16.68 -2.69 8.57
C ALA A 68 17.73 -3.76 8.90
N GLY A 69 18.30 -4.43 7.87
CA GLY A 69 19.23 -5.54 8.07
C GLY A 69 20.61 -5.13 8.57
N GLN A 70 21.14 -3.96 8.17
CA GLN A 70 22.51 -3.58 8.53
C GLN A 70 22.58 -2.77 9.83
N ILE A 71 21.58 -1.97 10.14
CA ILE A 71 21.58 -1.08 11.31
C ILE A 71 20.83 -1.72 12.48
N ALA A 72 19.58 -2.11 12.25
CA ALA A 72 18.75 -2.65 13.34
C ALA A 72 19.23 -4.02 13.80
N ASP A 73 19.54 -4.92 12.85
CA ASP A 73 19.90 -6.30 13.22
C ASP A 73 21.30 -6.42 13.84
N ARG A 74 22.18 -5.41 13.66
CA ARG A 74 23.57 -5.52 14.16
C ARG A 74 23.88 -4.72 15.41
N TYR A 75 23.31 -3.54 15.58
CA TYR A 75 23.83 -2.58 16.57
C TYR A 75 22.82 -2.19 17.65
N PHE A 76 21.53 -2.22 17.35
CA PHE A 76 20.51 -1.71 18.24
C PHE A 76 19.34 -2.69 18.38
N SER A 77 18.62 -2.61 19.47
CA SER A 77 17.37 -3.35 19.63
C SER A 77 16.32 -2.83 18.64
N THR A 78 15.59 -3.77 18.02
CA THR A 78 14.72 -3.50 16.88
C THR A 78 13.60 -2.50 17.24
N GLU A 79 13.01 -2.60 18.44
CA GLU A 79 11.98 -1.71 18.93
C GLU A 79 12.46 -0.26 19.10
N ARG A 80 13.74 -0.04 19.46
CA ARG A 80 14.31 1.30 19.61
C ARG A 80 14.59 1.95 18.25
N VAL A 81 15.09 1.16 17.29
CA VAL A 81 15.28 1.64 15.92
C VAL A 81 13.94 2.00 15.31
N LEU A 82 12.93 1.15 15.51
CA LEU A 82 11.57 1.42 15.07
C LEU A 82 11.04 2.73 15.66
N ALA A 83 11.18 2.93 16.97
CA ALA A 83 10.78 4.17 17.66
C ALA A 83 11.44 5.41 17.04
N LEU A 84 12.75 5.35 16.81
CA LEU A 84 13.51 6.47 16.22
C LEU A 84 13.03 6.80 14.82
N LEU A 85 12.92 5.77 13.94
CA LEU A 85 12.55 5.95 12.55
C LEU A 85 11.13 6.50 12.38
N VAL A 86 10.16 5.98 13.14
CA VAL A 86 8.78 6.47 13.04
C VAL A 86 8.64 7.89 13.60
N THR A 87 9.33 8.21 14.68
CA THR A 87 9.30 9.57 15.27
C THR A 87 9.94 10.59 14.32
N ALA A 88 11.12 10.26 13.76
CA ALA A 88 11.78 11.11 12.77
C ALA A 88 10.92 11.27 11.51
N GLY A 89 10.32 10.18 11.02
CA GLY A 89 9.38 10.22 9.90
C GLY A 89 8.17 11.11 10.18
N GLY A 90 7.64 11.08 11.40
CA GLY A 90 6.56 11.96 11.84
C GLY A 90 6.94 13.45 11.81
N ALA A 91 8.16 13.78 12.26
CA ALA A 91 8.68 15.14 12.17
C ALA A 91 8.82 15.61 10.71
N VAL A 92 9.31 14.74 9.83
CA VAL A 92 9.39 15.04 8.38
C VAL A 92 8.01 15.30 7.81
N LYS A 93 6.99 14.46 8.12
CA LYS A 93 5.60 14.69 7.66
C LYS A 93 5.05 16.02 8.16
N TRP A 94 5.31 16.38 9.41
CA TRP A 94 4.91 17.66 9.96
C TRP A 94 5.53 18.85 9.20
N ILE A 95 6.81 18.78 8.89
CA ILE A 95 7.51 19.79 8.09
C ILE A 95 6.94 19.85 6.67
N THR A 96 6.67 18.69 6.05
CA THR A 96 6.13 18.60 4.69
C THR A 96 4.77 19.29 4.58
N ALA A 97 3.92 19.19 5.61
CA ALA A 97 2.60 19.83 5.64
C ALA A 97 2.62 21.36 5.50
N HIS A 98 3.76 22.00 5.72
CA HIS A 98 3.94 23.46 5.61
C HIS A 98 4.64 23.87 4.30
N GLN A 99 4.93 22.92 3.42
CA GLN A 99 5.61 23.23 2.16
C GLN A 99 4.59 23.43 1.04
N THR A 100 4.91 24.36 0.16
CA THR A 100 4.11 24.64 -1.06
C THR A 100 4.91 24.41 -2.34
N GLU A 101 6.23 24.27 -2.24
CA GLU A 101 7.12 24.12 -3.36
C GLU A 101 7.37 22.63 -3.70
N TYR A 102 7.31 22.28 -4.98
CA TYR A 102 7.51 20.91 -5.48
C TYR A 102 8.84 20.31 -5.01
N GLY A 103 9.95 21.06 -5.13
CA GLY A 103 11.28 20.55 -4.75
C GLY A 103 11.37 20.17 -3.27
N ALA A 104 10.77 20.97 -2.38
CA ALA A 104 10.71 20.68 -0.96
C ALA A 104 9.85 19.42 -0.69
N TRP A 105 8.71 19.30 -1.33
CA TRP A 105 7.86 18.11 -1.25
C TRP A 105 8.59 16.84 -1.69
N LEU A 106 9.29 16.88 -2.82
CA LEU A 106 10.03 15.74 -3.34
C LEU A 106 11.13 15.28 -2.37
N VAL A 107 11.97 16.22 -1.93
CA VAL A 107 13.09 15.91 -1.02
C VAL A 107 12.58 15.35 0.31
N LEU A 108 11.58 16.00 0.92
CA LEU A 108 11.00 15.54 2.17
C LEU A 108 10.26 14.21 2.02
N SER A 109 9.63 13.94 0.88
CA SER A 109 9.00 12.65 0.60
C SER A 109 10.01 11.53 0.43
N ILE A 110 11.16 11.78 -0.19
CA ILE A 110 12.28 10.83 -0.26
C ILE A 110 12.80 10.56 1.15
N LEU A 111 13.05 11.59 1.94
CA LEU A 111 13.53 11.45 3.32
C LEU A 111 12.55 10.65 4.17
N TYR A 112 11.26 10.99 4.11
CA TYR A 112 10.20 10.23 4.80
C TYR A 112 10.20 8.76 4.38
N SER A 113 10.28 8.48 3.10
CA SER A 113 10.25 7.12 2.58
C SER A 113 11.44 6.28 3.08
N VAL A 114 12.65 6.86 3.10
CA VAL A 114 13.86 6.22 3.63
C VAL A 114 13.71 5.90 5.13
N LEU A 115 13.01 6.75 5.89
CA LEU A 115 12.75 6.52 7.31
C LEU A 115 11.61 5.51 7.53
N TYR A 116 10.54 5.59 6.74
CA TYR A 116 9.32 4.81 6.96
C TYR A 116 9.38 3.38 6.41
N MET A 117 9.88 3.17 5.19
CA MET A 117 9.84 1.85 4.56
C MET A 117 10.55 0.74 5.36
N PRO A 118 11.71 0.99 6.01
CA PRO A 118 12.33 0.00 6.88
C PRO A 118 11.44 -0.42 8.07
N THR A 119 10.57 0.48 8.54
CA THR A 119 9.71 0.20 9.70
C THR A 119 8.71 -0.92 9.44
N LEU A 120 8.31 -1.15 8.18
CA LEU A 120 7.46 -2.27 7.78
C LEU A 120 8.14 -3.62 8.02
N ALA A 121 9.42 -3.73 7.68
CA ALA A 121 10.20 -4.93 7.92
C ALA A 121 10.49 -5.13 9.42
N LEU A 122 10.81 -4.04 10.13
CA LEU A 122 11.10 -4.08 11.57
C LEU A 122 9.88 -4.50 12.39
N SER A 123 8.69 -3.98 12.08
CA SER A 123 7.45 -4.36 12.76
C SER A 123 7.10 -5.85 12.53
N ASN A 124 7.32 -6.37 11.34
CA ASN A 124 7.17 -7.79 11.05
C ASN A 124 8.22 -8.62 11.82
N SER A 125 9.49 -8.19 11.84
CA SER A 125 10.57 -8.87 12.58
C SER A 125 10.30 -8.94 14.08
N ILE A 126 9.83 -7.85 14.70
CA ILE A 126 9.40 -7.85 16.11
C ILE A 126 8.26 -8.85 16.31
N THR A 127 7.27 -8.85 15.42
CA THR A 127 6.13 -9.78 15.55
C THR A 127 6.61 -11.24 15.49
N PHE A 128 7.37 -11.61 14.47
CA PHE A 128 7.89 -12.98 14.32
C PHE A 128 8.81 -13.44 15.47
N SER A 129 9.48 -12.51 16.11
CA SER A 129 10.35 -12.85 17.26
C SER A 129 9.59 -13.14 18.56
N HIS A 130 8.29 -12.82 18.63
CA HIS A 130 7.49 -12.90 19.87
C HIS A 130 6.19 -13.71 19.72
N ILE A 131 6.02 -14.43 18.62
CA ILE A 131 4.93 -15.39 18.41
C ILE A 131 5.53 -16.78 18.23
N ASP A 132 4.84 -17.81 18.71
CA ASP A 132 5.30 -19.19 18.59
C ASP A 132 4.78 -19.85 17.30
N ASP A 133 3.55 -19.57 16.92
CA ASP A 133 2.91 -20.10 15.72
C ASP A 133 2.74 -18.98 14.68
N GLN A 134 3.73 -18.90 13.78
CA GLN A 134 3.76 -17.84 12.76
C GLN A 134 2.59 -17.97 11.77
N GLU A 135 2.17 -19.20 11.45
CA GLU A 135 1.11 -19.41 10.47
C GLU A 135 -0.26 -18.99 11.01
N ASN A 136 -0.55 -19.26 12.27
CA ASN A 136 -1.86 -19.00 12.88
C ASN A 136 -1.95 -17.65 13.60
N ASP A 137 -0.87 -17.13 14.19
CA ASP A 137 -0.90 -15.93 15.04
C ASP A 137 -0.54 -14.65 14.25
N PHE A 138 0.40 -14.74 13.28
CA PHE A 138 0.77 -13.56 12.50
C PHE A 138 -0.41 -12.93 11.75
N PRO A 139 -1.29 -13.70 11.05
CA PRO A 139 -2.44 -13.11 10.38
C PRO A 139 -3.40 -12.37 11.33
N LYS A 140 -3.62 -12.90 12.54
CA LYS A 140 -4.46 -12.28 13.58
C LYS A 140 -3.89 -10.95 14.09
N ILE A 141 -2.57 -10.84 14.15
CA ILE A 141 -1.87 -9.62 14.55
C ILE A 141 -1.83 -8.65 13.37
N ARG A 142 -1.52 -9.15 12.17
CA ARG A 142 -1.36 -8.33 10.97
C ARG A 142 -2.67 -7.64 10.52
N VAL A 143 -3.83 -8.25 10.75
CA VAL A 143 -5.14 -7.65 10.42
C VAL A 143 -5.36 -6.33 11.15
N TRP A 144 -4.78 -6.13 12.34
CA TRP A 144 -4.84 -4.85 13.04
C TRP A 144 -4.23 -3.71 12.24
N GLY A 145 -3.28 -3.99 11.35
CA GLY A 145 -2.75 -3.00 10.42
C GLY A 145 -3.83 -2.48 9.45
N THR A 146 -4.59 -3.36 8.83
CA THR A 146 -5.69 -2.95 7.93
C THR A 146 -6.78 -2.19 8.71
N ILE A 147 -7.09 -2.61 9.94
CA ILE A 147 -8.01 -1.87 10.82
C ILE A 147 -7.45 -0.49 11.14
N GLY A 148 -6.15 -0.36 11.45
CA GLY A 148 -5.49 0.92 11.70
C GLY A 148 -5.57 1.88 10.51
N TRP A 149 -5.33 1.36 9.31
CA TRP A 149 -5.51 2.12 8.07
C TRP A 149 -6.94 2.65 7.93
N ILE A 150 -7.94 1.77 8.06
CA ILE A 150 -9.37 2.14 7.96
C ILE A 150 -9.72 3.21 8.99
N VAL A 151 -9.37 2.97 10.25
CA VAL A 151 -9.70 3.91 11.34
C VAL A 151 -9.09 5.28 11.11
N ALA A 152 -7.83 5.37 10.69
CA ALA A 152 -7.18 6.64 10.44
C ALA A 152 -7.76 7.37 9.21
N SER A 153 -8.09 6.62 8.14
CA SER A 153 -8.73 7.17 6.94
C SER A 153 -10.14 7.73 7.20
N TRP A 154 -10.79 7.28 8.28
CA TRP A 154 -12.09 7.81 8.72
C TRP A 154 -11.94 8.89 9.79
N ALA A 155 -11.06 8.68 10.78
CA ALA A 155 -10.92 9.58 11.92
C ALA A 155 -10.49 10.99 11.51
N PHE A 156 -9.51 11.12 10.62
CA PHE A 156 -9.03 12.41 10.18
C PHE A 156 -10.14 13.26 9.54
N PRO A 157 -10.84 12.80 8.46
CA PRO A 157 -11.88 13.62 7.85
C PRO A 157 -13.09 13.84 8.76
N MET A 158 -13.50 12.87 9.57
CA MET A 158 -14.61 13.02 10.49
C MET A 158 -14.34 14.05 11.57
N ILE A 159 -13.13 14.06 12.15
CA ILE A 159 -12.78 14.96 13.26
C ILE A 159 -12.42 16.36 12.74
N TRP A 160 -11.78 16.45 11.57
CA TRP A 160 -11.12 17.68 11.13
C TRP A 160 -11.75 18.36 9.94
N LEU A 161 -12.39 17.59 9.05
CA LEU A 161 -12.91 18.11 7.78
C LEU A 161 -14.43 18.24 7.73
N GLN A 162 -15.15 17.68 8.71
CA GLN A 162 -16.61 17.67 8.72
C GLN A 162 -17.19 18.12 10.05
N GLN A 163 -18.42 18.63 9.99
CA GLN A 163 -19.25 19.02 11.14
C GLN A 163 -20.65 18.40 10.98
N GLY A 164 -21.37 18.19 12.08
CA GLY A 164 -22.74 17.69 12.07
C GLY A 164 -22.88 16.29 11.47
N LEU A 165 -21.97 15.36 11.86
CA LEU A 165 -21.95 14.01 11.34
C LEU A 165 -23.27 13.28 11.54
N HIS A 166 -23.78 12.61 10.51
CA HIS A 166 -24.95 11.77 10.56
C HIS A 166 -24.75 10.48 9.73
N PHE A 167 -25.49 9.43 10.06
CA PHE A 167 -25.44 8.16 9.35
C PHE A 167 -26.37 8.20 8.13
N GLN A 168 -25.89 7.62 7.01
CA GLN A 168 -26.67 7.33 5.82
C GLN A 168 -26.49 5.86 5.39
N TRP A 169 -27.52 5.28 4.73
CA TRP A 169 -27.49 3.88 4.31
C TRP A 169 -26.60 3.60 3.10
N MET A 170 -26.28 4.61 2.32
CA MET A 170 -25.40 4.48 1.14
C MET A 170 -23.97 4.91 1.48
N PRO A 171 -22.95 4.30 0.87
CA PRO A 171 -21.56 4.75 1.02
C PRO A 171 -21.36 6.22 0.58
N PRO A 172 -20.48 6.94 1.23
CA PRO A 172 -19.75 6.61 2.46
C PRO A 172 -20.65 6.80 3.67
N PHE A 173 -20.94 5.78 4.43
CA PHE A 173 -22.00 5.62 5.44
C PHE A 173 -22.12 6.72 6.53
N ILE A 174 -21.08 7.53 6.74
CA ILE A 174 -21.08 8.64 7.68
C ILE A 174 -20.69 9.89 6.92
N VAL A 175 -21.56 10.89 6.96
CA VAL A 175 -21.39 12.16 6.26
C VAL A 175 -21.70 13.34 7.18
N GLY A 176 -21.09 14.47 6.89
CA GLY A 176 -21.34 15.74 7.55
C GLY A 176 -21.21 16.89 6.56
N THR A 177 -21.38 18.10 7.03
CA THR A 177 -21.07 19.29 6.24
C THR A 177 -19.58 19.55 6.28
N GLU A 178 -18.95 19.75 5.13
CA GLU A 178 -17.54 20.11 5.06
C GLU A 178 -17.28 21.47 5.72
N VAL A 179 -16.13 21.56 6.38
CA VAL A 179 -15.65 22.83 6.91
C VAL A 179 -15.22 23.75 5.76
N PRO A 180 -15.20 25.08 5.95
CA PRO A 180 -14.62 26.01 4.98
C PRO A 180 -13.15 25.63 4.70
N ASP A 181 -12.68 25.87 3.46
CA ASP A 181 -11.31 25.61 3.00
C ASP A 181 -10.86 24.13 3.17
N VAL A 182 -11.79 23.20 2.99
CA VAL A 182 -11.57 21.75 3.16
C VAL A 182 -10.36 21.25 2.38
N THR A 183 -10.18 21.67 1.15
CA THR A 183 -9.07 21.22 0.28
C THR A 183 -7.72 21.65 0.85
N ASN A 184 -7.60 22.88 1.34
CA ASN A 184 -6.38 23.35 2.01
C ASN A 184 -6.11 22.54 3.31
N ARG A 185 -7.16 22.22 4.05
CA ARG A 185 -7.04 21.40 5.28
C ARG A 185 -6.64 19.94 5.03
N LEU A 186 -6.68 19.46 3.78
CA LEU A 186 -6.13 18.14 3.46
C LEU A 186 -4.63 18.02 3.78
N ALA A 187 -3.88 19.13 3.74
CA ALA A 187 -2.48 19.17 4.21
C ALA A 187 -2.32 18.73 5.66
N ASP A 188 -3.31 18.98 6.50
CA ASP A 188 -3.29 18.61 7.92
C ASP A 188 -3.32 17.09 8.15
N ALA A 189 -3.68 16.31 7.13
CA ALA A 189 -3.53 14.84 7.15
C ALA A 189 -2.08 14.41 7.44
N LEU A 190 -1.11 15.17 6.92
CA LEU A 190 0.31 14.94 7.19
C LEU A 190 0.67 15.28 8.66
N LYS A 191 0.09 16.34 9.23
CA LYS A 191 0.27 16.69 10.65
C LYS A 191 -0.37 15.63 11.55
N PHE A 192 -1.57 15.16 11.19
CA PHE A 192 -2.26 14.08 11.90
C PHE A 192 -1.44 12.79 11.86
N SER A 193 -0.89 12.42 10.70
CA SER A 193 0.06 11.31 10.57
C SER A 193 1.31 11.52 11.43
N GLY A 194 1.86 12.74 11.46
CA GLY A 194 3.00 13.10 12.31
C GLY A 194 2.71 12.88 13.79
N LEU A 195 1.53 13.27 14.25
CA LEU A 195 1.10 13.08 15.64
C LEU A 195 0.95 11.58 15.98
N ILE A 196 0.31 10.81 15.10
CA ILE A 196 0.25 9.35 15.24
C ILE A 196 1.67 8.75 15.29
N SER A 197 2.58 9.23 14.46
CA SER A 197 3.97 8.74 14.40
C SER A 197 4.74 8.98 15.70
N VAL A 198 4.60 10.14 16.31
CA VAL A 198 5.20 10.43 17.63
C VAL A 198 4.60 9.53 18.71
N SER A 199 3.28 9.38 18.71
CA SER A 199 2.57 8.49 19.64
C SER A 199 3.02 7.02 19.44
N TYR A 200 3.24 6.62 18.21
CA TYR A 200 3.76 5.29 17.87
C TYR A 200 5.20 5.11 18.33
N GLY A 201 6.06 6.11 18.15
CA GLY A 201 7.43 6.09 18.66
C GLY A 201 7.47 5.89 20.18
N ALA A 202 6.61 6.60 20.92
CA ALA A 202 6.45 6.41 22.36
C ALA A 202 5.92 5.00 22.69
N PHE A 203 4.94 4.51 21.94
CA PHE A 203 4.39 3.16 22.11
C PHE A 203 5.43 2.05 21.85
N CYS A 204 6.37 2.27 20.94
CA CYS A 204 7.44 1.31 20.67
C CYS A 204 8.31 1.01 21.90
N LEU A 205 8.40 1.95 22.85
CA LEU A 205 9.13 1.73 24.12
C LEU A 205 8.42 0.73 25.07
N LEU A 206 7.14 0.43 24.79
CA LEU A 206 6.36 -0.57 25.53
C LEU A 206 6.39 -1.95 24.88
N LEU A 207 6.99 -2.07 23.68
CA LEU A 207 7.11 -3.35 22.97
C LEU A 207 8.06 -4.30 23.69
N PRO A 208 7.90 -5.62 23.50
CA PRO A 208 8.83 -6.58 24.05
C PRO A 208 10.22 -6.39 23.46
N HIS A 209 11.24 -6.56 24.29
CA HIS A 209 12.63 -6.36 23.89
C HIS A 209 13.06 -7.35 22.80
N THR A 210 13.53 -6.83 21.69
CA THR A 210 13.99 -7.61 20.54
C THR A 210 15.48 -7.30 20.29
N PRO A 211 16.38 -8.13 20.83
CA PRO A 211 17.82 -7.90 20.74
C PRO A 211 18.32 -8.02 19.29
N PRO A 212 19.44 -7.35 18.94
CA PRO A 212 20.03 -7.46 17.63
C PRO A 212 20.51 -8.89 17.32
N LYS A 213 20.25 -9.36 16.10
CA LYS A 213 20.74 -10.65 15.59
C LYS A 213 22.07 -10.43 14.87
N ARG A 214 23.18 -10.87 15.49
CA ARG A 214 24.53 -10.63 14.96
C ARG A 214 24.92 -11.52 13.78
N ASP A 215 24.20 -12.62 13.56
CA ASP A 215 24.49 -13.59 12.50
C ASP A 215 23.74 -13.18 11.22
N ALA A 216 24.46 -12.43 10.39
CA ALA A 216 23.86 -11.73 9.25
C ALA A 216 23.85 -12.56 7.96
N ILE A 217 22.78 -12.42 7.24
CA ILE A 217 22.47 -12.68 5.83
C ILE A 217 23.70 -13.04 4.98
N GLU A 218 23.70 -14.26 4.48
CA GLU A 218 24.68 -14.70 3.48
C GLU A 218 24.57 -13.85 2.21
N LYS A 219 25.65 -13.16 1.85
CA LYS A 219 25.75 -12.39 0.57
C LYS A 219 25.46 -13.26 -0.66
N LEU A 220 25.62 -14.56 -0.57
CA LEU A 220 25.35 -15.56 -1.61
C LEU A 220 23.86 -15.81 -1.84
N ALA A 221 22.98 -15.60 -0.85
CA ALA A 221 21.56 -15.88 -0.96
C ALA A 221 20.85 -15.00 -2.01
N PHE A 222 21.24 -13.73 -2.14
CA PHE A 222 20.72 -12.85 -3.22
C PHE A 222 21.09 -13.35 -4.62
N LYS A 223 22.34 -13.82 -4.81
CA LYS A 223 22.76 -14.36 -6.11
C LYS A 223 21.96 -15.60 -6.48
N LYS A 224 21.74 -16.51 -5.53
CA LYS A 224 20.89 -17.69 -5.71
C LYS A 224 19.42 -17.31 -5.99
N ALA A 225 18.88 -16.26 -5.35
CA ALA A 225 17.52 -15.79 -5.60
C ALA A 225 17.33 -15.35 -7.07
N PHE A 226 18.34 -14.77 -7.72
CA PHE A 226 18.31 -14.46 -9.15
C PHE A 226 18.25 -15.71 -10.04
N GLU A 227 18.68 -16.87 -9.57
CA GLU A 227 18.55 -18.12 -10.31
C GLU A 227 17.09 -18.55 -10.50
N LEU A 228 16.17 -18.08 -9.65
CA LEU A 228 14.73 -18.31 -9.84
C LEU A 228 14.21 -17.77 -11.17
N PHE A 229 14.86 -16.75 -11.75
CA PHE A 229 14.50 -16.26 -13.09
C PHE A 229 14.71 -17.33 -14.20
N LYS A 230 15.45 -18.39 -13.94
CA LYS A 230 15.54 -19.55 -14.85
C LYS A 230 14.24 -20.37 -14.84
N LYS A 231 13.42 -20.28 -13.78
CA LYS A 231 12.11 -20.92 -13.71
C LYS A 231 11.09 -20.05 -14.45
N SER A 232 10.49 -20.56 -15.52
CA SER A 232 9.53 -19.83 -16.35
C SER A 232 8.36 -19.25 -15.54
N SER A 233 7.83 -20.03 -14.58
CA SER A 233 6.74 -19.56 -13.72
C SER A 233 7.12 -18.31 -12.90
N PHE A 234 8.34 -18.24 -12.38
CA PHE A 234 8.82 -17.08 -11.65
C PHE A 234 8.95 -15.84 -12.55
N THR A 235 9.54 -16.00 -13.73
CA THR A 235 9.73 -14.93 -14.70
C THR A 235 8.38 -14.36 -15.17
N VAL A 236 7.43 -15.22 -15.52
CA VAL A 236 6.08 -14.81 -15.92
C VAL A 236 5.38 -14.07 -14.76
N LEU A 237 5.49 -14.60 -13.54
CA LEU A 237 4.93 -13.96 -12.36
C LEU A 237 5.55 -12.58 -12.12
N VAL A 238 6.86 -12.44 -12.22
CA VAL A 238 7.55 -11.15 -12.04
C VAL A 238 7.12 -10.11 -13.07
N ILE A 239 7.03 -10.48 -14.34
CA ILE A 239 6.57 -9.58 -15.42
C ILE A 239 5.14 -9.12 -15.16
N ALA A 240 4.23 -10.05 -14.85
CA ALA A 240 2.85 -9.71 -14.52
C ALA A 240 2.77 -8.85 -13.26
N SER A 241 3.59 -9.15 -12.24
CA SER A 241 3.64 -8.41 -11.00
C SER A 241 4.14 -6.98 -11.18
N LEU A 242 5.11 -6.77 -12.05
CA LEU A 242 5.57 -5.42 -12.39
C LEU A 242 4.44 -4.62 -13.06
N ALA A 243 3.76 -5.19 -14.06
CA ALA A 243 2.66 -4.53 -14.74
C ALA A 243 1.50 -4.20 -13.77
N VAL A 244 1.12 -5.16 -12.92
CA VAL A 244 0.07 -4.95 -11.91
C VAL A 244 0.51 -3.90 -10.89
N SER A 245 1.77 -3.90 -10.44
CA SER A 245 2.27 -2.91 -9.50
C SER A 245 2.25 -1.49 -10.08
N VAL A 246 2.53 -1.35 -11.38
CA VAL A 246 2.40 -0.08 -12.10
C VAL A 246 0.98 0.45 -12.04
N ILE A 247 -0.02 -0.36 -12.47
CA ILE A 247 -1.42 0.09 -12.46
C ILE A 247 -1.99 0.22 -11.03
N HIS A 248 -1.48 -0.53 -10.08
CA HIS A 248 -1.81 -0.39 -8.66
C HIS A 248 -1.31 0.94 -8.07
N GLN A 249 -0.09 1.34 -8.41
CA GLN A 249 0.44 2.66 -8.00
C GLN A 249 -0.39 3.80 -8.58
N ILE A 250 -0.77 3.71 -9.87
CA ILE A 250 -1.59 4.72 -10.54
C ILE A 250 -2.97 4.85 -9.85
N TYR A 251 -3.53 3.74 -9.35
CA TYR A 251 -4.75 3.80 -8.55
C TYR A 251 -4.61 4.74 -7.35
N PHE A 252 -3.53 4.66 -6.57
CA PHE A 252 -3.34 5.55 -5.43
C PHE A 252 -3.08 7.01 -5.83
N LEU A 253 -2.52 7.24 -7.03
CA LEU A 253 -2.27 8.58 -7.54
C LEU A 253 -3.55 9.27 -8.05
N GLN A 254 -4.44 8.52 -8.70
CA GLN A 254 -5.53 9.11 -9.47
C GLN A 254 -6.93 8.87 -8.88
N THR A 255 -7.08 7.93 -7.92
CA THR A 255 -8.43 7.65 -7.38
C THR A 255 -8.95 8.81 -6.53
N GLY A 256 -8.13 9.45 -5.70
CA GLY A 256 -8.57 10.61 -4.92
C GLY A 256 -9.07 11.76 -5.81
N PRO A 257 -8.25 12.27 -6.76
CA PRO A 257 -8.69 13.27 -7.73
C PRO A 257 -9.92 12.84 -8.54
N PHE A 258 -9.98 11.58 -8.97
CA PHE A 258 -11.13 11.03 -9.71
C PHE A 258 -12.42 11.04 -8.87
N LEU A 259 -12.37 10.60 -7.62
CA LEU A 259 -13.53 10.61 -6.74
C LEU A 259 -14.06 12.03 -6.52
N SER A 260 -13.18 13.01 -6.34
CA SER A 260 -13.56 14.43 -6.27
C SER A 260 -14.20 14.90 -7.58
N HIS A 261 -13.63 14.52 -8.74
CA HIS A 261 -14.17 14.86 -10.07
C HIS A 261 -15.60 14.34 -10.29
N ILE A 262 -15.93 13.14 -9.81
CA ILE A 262 -17.28 12.56 -9.92
C ILE A 262 -18.24 13.05 -8.83
N GLY A 263 -17.84 14.02 -8.00
CA GLY A 263 -18.68 14.68 -7.00
C GLY A 263 -18.63 14.08 -5.59
N ILE A 264 -17.66 13.22 -5.27
CA ILE A 264 -17.38 12.82 -3.88
C ILE A 264 -16.69 14.00 -3.19
N LEU A 265 -17.19 14.36 -2.03
CA LEU A 265 -16.60 15.41 -1.19
C LEU A 265 -15.15 15.05 -0.81
N ASP A 266 -14.27 16.04 -0.73
CA ASP A 266 -12.86 15.84 -0.39
C ASP A 266 -12.69 15.13 0.97
N SER A 267 -13.57 15.43 1.93
CA SER A 267 -13.66 14.76 3.23
C SER A 267 -14.13 13.30 3.17
N GLN A 268 -14.71 12.86 2.07
CA GLN A 268 -15.25 11.50 1.88
C GLN A 268 -14.32 10.59 1.07
N ILE A 269 -13.24 11.11 0.50
CA ILE A 269 -12.29 10.34 -0.33
C ILE A 269 -11.67 9.19 0.49
N GLY A 270 -11.14 9.48 1.67
CA GLY A 270 -10.55 8.46 2.55
C GLY A 270 -11.55 7.35 2.90
N PRO A 271 -12.71 7.66 3.51
CA PRO A 271 -13.77 6.71 3.75
C PRO A 271 -14.20 5.89 2.53
N ALA A 272 -14.40 6.52 1.36
CA ALA A 272 -14.78 5.83 0.14
C ALA A 272 -13.73 4.81 -0.32
N MET A 273 -12.45 5.15 -0.25
CA MET A 273 -11.38 4.23 -0.61
C MET A 273 -11.28 3.02 0.34
N THR A 274 -11.68 3.15 1.62
CA THR A 274 -11.59 2.05 2.59
C THR A 274 -12.57 0.90 2.32
N ILE A 275 -13.56 1.06 1.46
CA ILE A 275 -14.41 -0.04 0.99
C ILE A 275 -13.54 -1.17 0.41
N GLY A 276 -12.45 -0.80 -0.28
CA GLY A 276 -11.45 -1.74 -0.76
C GLY A 276 -10.79 -2.55 0.36
N GLN A 277 -10.44 -1.91 1.48
CA GLN A 277 -9.81 -2.57 2.63
C GLN A 277 -10.78 -3.48 3.39
N PHE A 278 -12.06 -3.10 3.52
CA PHE A 278 -13.06 -4.02 4.06
C PHE A 278 -13.18 -5.29 3.21
N ALA A 279 -13.25 -5.14 1.88
CA ALA A 279 -13.26 -6.28 0.97
C ALA A 279 -11.96 -7.09 1.04
N GLU A 280 -10.80 -6.45 1.25
CA GLU A 280 -9.50 -7.10 1.43
C GLU A 280 -9.50 -8.03 2.64
N ILE A 281 -10.02 -7.57 3.79
CA ILE A 281 -10.12 -8.42 4.99
C ILE A 281 -10.91 -9.70 4.70
N LEU A 282 -12.04 -9.57 4.02
CA LEU A 282 -12.87 -10.71 3.66
C LEU A 282 -12.19 -11.65 2.66
N THR A 283 -11.63 -11.10 1.59
CA THR A 283 -10.97 -11.90 0.54
C THR A 283 -9.71 -12.59 1.06
N MET A 284 -8.94 -11.93 1.95
CA MET A 284 -7.80 -12.55 2.62
C MET A 284 -8.21 -13.70 3.52
N ALA A 285 -9.31 -13.58 4.27
CA ALA A 285 -9.81 -14.64 5.14
C ALA A 285 -10.17 -15.93 4.35
N TYR A 286 -10.61 -15.79 3.11
CA TYR A 286 -10.98 -16.92 2.24
C TYR A 286 -9.88 -17.32 1.24
N LEU A 287 -8.75 -16.61 1.19
CA LEU A 287 -7.69 -16.87 0.19
C LEU A 287 -7.21 -18.32 0.21
N GLY A 288 -6.95 -18.90 1.38
CA GLY A 288 -6.51 -20.29 1.51
C GLY A 288 -7.50 -21.29 0.93
N PHE A 289 -8.81 -21.08 1.14
CA PHE A 289 -9.87 -21.88 0.55
C PHE A 289 -9.82 -21.83 -1.00
N PHE A 290 -9.68 -20.63 -1.55
CA PHE A 290 -9.63 -20.46 -3.01
C PHE A 290 -8.35 -21.03 -3.62
N LEU A 291 -7.19 -20.88 -2.96
CA LEU A 291 -5.93 -21.46 -3.40
C LEU A 291 -6.00 -23.00 -3.44
N LYS A 292 -6.60 -23.64 -2.42
CA LYS A 292 -6.81 -25.10 -2.39
C LYS A 292 -7.76 -25.59 -3.50
N ARG A 293 -8.82 -24.82 -3.79
CA ARG A 293 -9.86 -25.24 -4.75
C ARG A 293 -9.53 -24.91 -6.20
N LEU A 294 -8.95 -23.74 -6.48
CA LEU A 294 -8.73 -23.22 -7.82
C LEU A 294 -7.26 -23.27 -8.25
N GLY A 295 -6.33 -23.37 -7.29
CA GLY A 295 -4.89 -23.29 -7.52
C GLY A 295 -4.40 -21.86 -7.81
N PHE A 296 -3.08 -21.68 -7.76
CA PHE A 296 -2.43 -20.38 -7.94
C PHE A 296 -2.74 -19.74 -9.29
N HIS A 297 -2.72 -20.52 -10.37
CA HIS A 297 -2.98 -20.01 -11.72
C HIS A 297 -4.30 -19.26 -11.83
N LYS A 298 -5.41 -19.90 -11.42
CA LYS A 298 -6.73 -19.27 -11.53
C LYS A 298 -6.92 -18.15 -10.53
N VAL A 299 -6.46 -18.32 -9.28
CA VAL A 299 -6.60 -17.28 -8.23
C VAL A 299 -5.86 -16.00 -8.64
N ILE A 300 -4.61 -16.11 -9.07
CA ILE A 300 -3.83 -14.94 -9.50
C ILE A 300 -4.45 -14.30 -10.75
N SER A 301 -4.91 -15.11 -11.73
CA SER A 301 -5.60 -14.57 -12.92
C SER A 301 -6.86 -13.77 -12.57
N ILE A 302 -7.67 -14.25 -11.62
CA ILE A 302 -8.85 -13.52 -11.12
C ILE A 302 -8.42 -12.21 -10.46
N GLY A 303 -7.33 -12.22 -9.67
CA GLY A 303 -6.78 -11.02 -9.05
C GLY A 303 -6.37 -9.95 -10.07
N VAL A 304 -5.71 -10.35 -11.17
CA VAL A 304 -5.35 -9.42 -12.27
C VAL A 304 -6.60 -8.93 -13.00
N ALA A 305 -7.55 -9.82 -13.32
CA ALA A 305 -8.79 -9.47 -13.99
C ALA A 305 -9.63 -8.46 -13.18
N ALA A 306 -9.58 -8.54 -11.84
CA ALA A 306 -10.26 -7.59 -10.98
C ALA A 306 -9.77 -6.14 -11.17
N TYR A 307 -8.49 -5.91 -11.49
CA TYR A 307 -7.99 -4.59 -11.89
C TYR A 307 -8.62 -4.10 -13.18
N CYS A 308 -8.66 -4.97 -14.20
CA CYS A 308 -9.28 -4.66 -15.49
C CYS A 308 -10.76 -4.24 -15.29
N ILE A 309 -11.54 -5.02 -14.56
CA ILE A 309 -12.97 -4.76 -14.34
C ILE A 309 -13.16 -3.45 -13.57
N ARG A 310 -12.42 -3.22 -12.49
CA ARG A 310 -12.54 -2.01 -11.68
C ARG A 310 -12.24 -0.75 -12.49
N TYR A 311 -11.16 -0.75 -13.26
CA TYR A 311 -10.80 0.40 -14.08
C TYR A 311 -11.74 0.59 -15.28
N ALA A 312 -12.30 -0.50 -15.83
CA ALA A 312 -13.37 -0.38 -16.83
C ALA A 312 -14.59 0.33 -16.24
N ILE A 313 -15.00 -0.02 -15.00
CA ILE A 313 -16.11 0.66 -14.31
C ILE A 313 -15.79 2.15 -14.14
N PHE A 314 -14.58 2.52 -13.71
CA PHE A 314 -14.18 3.93 -13.59
C PHE A 314 -14.19 4.63 -14.94
N GLY A 315 -13.75 3.96 -16.01
CA GLY A 315 -13.71 4.50 -17.37
C GLY A 315 -15.10 4.79 -17.97
N THR A 316 -16.14 4.10 -17.55
CA THR A 316 -17.50 4.34 -18.10
C THR A 316 -17.97 5.77 -17.84
N GLY A 317 -17.62 6.38 -16.71
CA GLY A 317 -18.07 7.73 -16.32
C GLY A 317 -19.58 7.93 -16.18
N SER A 318 -20.37 6.92 -16.55
CA SER A 318 -21.82 6.99 -16.65
C SER A 318 -22.57 6.27 -15.53
N PHE A 319 -21.89 5.45 -14.75
CA PHE A 319 -22.52 4.80 -13.61
C PHE A 319 -22.81 5.79 -12.47
N PRO A 320 -23.87 5.56 -11.69
CA PRO A 320 -24.12 6.33 -10.47
C PRO A 320 -22.89 6.31 -9.53
N VAL A 321 -22.66 7.43 -8.85
CA VAL A 321 -21.49 7.61 -7.96
C VAL A 321 -21.34 6.46 -6.94
N TRP A 322 -22.45 5.97 -6.37
CA TRP A 322 -22.40 4.86 -5.43
C TRP A 322 -21.88 3.55 -6.04
N VAL A 323 -22.11 3.30 -7.35
CA VAL A 323 -21.56 2.13 -8.06
C VAL A 323 -20.04 2.28 -8.18
N MET A 324 -19.56 3.49 -8.53
CA MET A 324 -18.12 3.79 -8.59
C MET A 324 -17.45 3.54 -7.23
N VAL A 325 -18.07 4.02 -6.15
CA VAL A 325 -17.58 3.83 -4.79
C VAL A 325 -17.60 2.34 -4.40
N MET A 326 -18.69 1.62 -4.65
CA MET A 326 -18.79 0.18 -4.35
C MET A 326 -17.83 -0.68 -5.18
N SER A 327 -17.47 -0.25 -6.40
CA SER A 327 -16.48 -0.96 -7.22
C SER A 327 -15.08 -0.99 -6.58
N GLN A 328 -14.82 -0.15 -5.58
CA GLN A 328 -13.61 -0.24 -4.75
C GLN A 328 -13.49 -1.61 -4.06
N ALA A 329 -14.59 -2.33 -3.83
CA ALA A 329 -14.54 -3.68 -3.27
C ALA A 329 -13.71 -4.67 -4.13
N PHE A 330 -13.57 -4.44 -5.44
CA PHE A 330 -12.64 -5.23 -6.26
C PHE A 330 -11.19 -5.14 -5.79
N HIS A 331 -10.83 -4.09 -5.02
CA HIS A 331 -9.49 -3.98 -4.43
C HIS A 331 -9.12 -5.19 -3.55
N GLY A 332 -10.09 -5.75 -2.85
CA GLY A 332 -9.88 -6.97 -2.06
C GLY A 332 -9.36 -8.14 -2.91
N PHE A 333 -9.97 -8.38 -4.07
CA PHE A 333 -9.48 -9.39 -5.02
C PHE A 333 -8.13 -8.99 -5.60
N CYS A 334 -7.94 -7.72 -5.98
CA CYS A 334 -6.68 -7.20 -6.47
C CYS A 334 -5.52 -7.46 -5.50
N TYR A 335 -5.73 -7.25 -4.20
CA TYR A 335 -4.70 -7.43 -3.21
C TYR A 335 -4.53 -8.89 -2.79
N ALA A 336 -5.59 -9.55 -2.35
CA ALA A 336 -5.52 -10.91 -1.83
C ALA A 336 -5.19 -11.95 -2.92
N PHE A 337 -5.92 -11.91 -4.05
CA PHE A 337 -5.77 -12.93 -5.08
C PHE A 337 -4.58 -12.68 -6.00
N PHE A 338 -4.06 -11.46 -6.03
CA PHE A 338 -2.83 -11.18 -6.77
C PHE A 338 -1.63 -11.07 -5.82
N PHE A 339 -1.48 -9.98 -5.07
CA PHE A 339 -0.25 -9.74 -4.31
C PHE A 339 0.02 -10.81 -3.25
N ALA A 340 -0.96 -11.12 -2.38
CA ALA A 340 -0.75 -12.11 -1.34
C ALA A 340 -0.52 -13.51 -1.93
N ALA A 341 -1.30 -13.92 -2.94
CA ALA A 341 -1.11 -15.20 -3.62
C ALA A 341 0.25 -15.29 -4.32
N ALA A 342 0.73 -14.19 -4.93
CA ALA A 342 2.04 -14.14 -5.57
C ALA A 342 3.18 -14.32 -4.57
N TYR A 343 3.12 -13.64 -3.40
CA TYR A 343 4.11 -13.83 -2.33
C TYR A 343 4.11 -15.26 -1.81
N ILE A 344 2.94 -15.87 -1.59
CA ILE A 344 2.82 -17.28 -1.17
C ILE A 344 3.40 -18.20 -2.25
N TYR A 345 3.17 -17.91 -3.53
CA TYR A 345 3.74 -18.70 -4.61
C TYR A 345 5.28 -18.63 -4.65
N VAL A 346 5.86 -17.42 -4.50
CA VAL A 346 7.31 -17.22 -4.43
C VAL A 346 7.91 -17.97 -3.24
N ASP A 347 7.24 -17.92 -2.09
CA ASP A 347 7.65 -18.64 -0.88
C ASP A 347 7.71 -20.16 -1.12
N LYS A 348 6.69 -20.72 -1.74
CA LYS A 348 6.63 -22.17 -2.05
C LYS A 348 7.55 -22.60 -3.19
N LEU A 349 7.91 -21.69 -4.11
CA LEU A 349 8.77 -21.97 -5.24
C LEU A 349 10.26 -21.97 -4.89
N ALA A 350 10.64 -21.17 -3.90
CA ALA A 350 12.01 -20.99 -3.45
C ALA A 350 12.41 -22.08 -2.44
N ASP A 351 13.64 -22.59 -2.58
CA ASP A 351 14.23 -23.50 -1.62
C ASP A 351 14.42 -22.78 -0.27
N GLU A 352 14.43 -23.52 0.84
CA GLU A 352 14.45 -22.95 2.20
C GLU A 352 15.60 -21.97 2.44
N ASP A 353 16.80 -22.26 1.92
CA ASP A 353 18.00 -21.44 2.07
C ASP A 353 17.96 -20.09 1.33
N VAL A 354 17.07 -19.96 0.33
CA VAL A 354 16.95 -18.74 -0.51
C VAL A 354 15.57 -18.06 -0.41
N ARG A 355 14.62 -18.63 0.31
CA ARG A 355 13.23 -18.19 0.42
C ARG A 355 13.10 -16.71 0.77
N HIS A 356 13.79 -16.29 1.83
CA HIS A 356 13.76 -14.89 2.28
C HIS A 356 14.35 -13.93 1.23
N SER A 357 15.46 -14.31 0.58
CA SER A 357 16.08 -13.51 -0.49
C SER A 357 15.21 -13.43 -1.72
N ALA A 358 14.50 -14.51 -2.06
CA ALA A 358 13.55 -14.53 -3.18
C ALA A 358 12.38 -13.56 -2.95
N GLN A 359 11.80 -13.56 -1.74
CA GLN A 359 10.75 -12.61 -1.37
C GLN A 359 11.25 -11.17 -1.36
N THR A 360 12.49 -10.94 -0.93
CA THR A 360 13.09 -9.60 -0.93
C THR A 360 13.30 -9.09 -2.36
N VAL A 361 13.86 -9.90 -3.26
CA VAL A 361 14.03 -9.55 -4.67
C VAL A 361 12.68 -9.27 -5.33
N PHE A 362 11.70 -10.12 -5.11
CA PHE A 362 10.34 -9.93 -5.60
C PHE A 362 9.70 -8.65 -5.06
N GLY A 363 9.86 -8.38 -3.76
CA GLY A 363 9.39 -7.16 -3.11
C GLY A 363 10.02 -5.89 -3.66
N ILE A 364 11.33 -5.88 -3.91
CA ILE A 364 12.03 -4.74 -4.53
C ILE A 364 11.46 -4.42 -5.92
N ILE A 365 11.15 -5.43 -6.71
CA ILE A 365 10.56 -5.25 -8.05
C ILE A 365 9.16 -4.63 -7.94
N ILE A 366 8.32 -5.15 -7.04
CA ILE A 366 6.94 -4.68 -6.87
C ILE A 366 6.88 -3.32 -6.19
N LEU A 367 7.55 -3.16 -5.04
CA LEU A 367 7.46 -1.97 -4.20
C LEU A 367 8.45 -0.86 -4.61
N GLY A 368 9.49 -1.24 -5.36
CA GLY A 368 10.47 -0.30 -5.90
C GLY A 368 10.21 0.00 -7.38
N GLY A 369 10.31 -0.99 -8.26
CA GLY A 369 10.20 -0.80 -9.71
C GLY A 369 8.80 -0.36 -10.17
N GLY A 370 7.77 -1.01 -9.68
CA GLY A 370 6.38 -0.72 -10.06
C GLY A 370 5.97 0.73 -9.80
N PRO A 371 6.14 1.27 -8.58
CA PRO A 371 5.77 2.64 -8.27
C PRO A 371 6.56 3.71 -9.02
N VAL A 372 7.85 3.48 -9.36
CA VAL A 372 8.60 4.40 -10.23
C VAL A 372 7.95 4.51 -11.60
N ILE A 373 7.75 3.35 -12.24
CA ILE A 373 7.15 3.30 -13.58
C ILE A 373 5.70 3.82 -13.51
N GLY A 374 4.95 3.45 -12.47
CA GLY A 374 3.56 3.88 -12.27
C GLY A 374 3.44 5.40 -12.08
N GLY A 375 4.34 6.00 -11.30
CA GLY A 375 4.38 7.45 -11.13
C GLY A 375 4.66 8.18 -12.43
N TRP A 376 5.68 7.73 -13.17
CA TRP A 376 6.01 8.28 -14.49
C TRP A 376 4.86 8.09 -15.49
N LEU A 377 4.33 6.87 -15.60
CA LEU A 377 3.26 6.55 -16.54
C LEU A 377 1.97 7.32 -16.22
N SER A 378 1.64 7.50 -14.93
CA SER A 378 0.48 8.30 -14.51
C SER A 378 0.57 9.73 -15.04
N GLY A 379 1.72 10.39 -14.85
CA GLY A 379 1.93 11.75 -15.35
C GLY A 379 1.92 11.81 -16.88
N TYR A 380 2.54 10.84 -17.54
CA TYR A 380 2.56 10.76 -19.01
C TYR A 380 1.15 10.60 -19.60
N LEU A 381 0.35 9.66 -19.07
CA LEU A 381 -1.03 9.45 -19.50
C LEU A 381 -1.92 10.67 -19.18
N GLN A 382 -1.72 11.31 -18.03
CA GLN A 382 -2.44 12.52 -17.69
C GLN A 382 -2.17 13.63 -18.72
N ASN A 383 -0.92 13.82 -19.15
CA ASN A 383 -0.60 14.80 -20.20
C ASN A 383 -1.24 14.47 -21.53
N ILE A 384 -1.28 13.20 -21.94
CA ILE A 384 -1.91 12.75 -23.21
C ILE A 384 -3.42 13.00 -23.19
N TYR A 385 -4.07 12.69 -22.06
CA TYR A 385 -5.54 12.77 -21.95
C TYR A 385 -6.03 14.11 -21.42
N THR A 386 -5.16 15.10 -21.26
CA THR A 386 -5.55 16.49 -20.97
C THR A 386 -5.60 17.29 -22.27
N LEU A 387 -6.80 17.65 -22.72
CA LEU A 387 -7.04 18.46 -23.91
C LEU A 387 -7.67 19.79 -23.48
N ASP A 388 -7.12 20.89 -23.95
CA ASP A 388 -7.58 22.26 -23.61
C ASP A 388 -7.73 22.50 -22.08
N GLY A 389 -6.84 21.90 -21.30
CA GLY A 389 -6.85 22.00 -19.83
C GLY A 389 -7.87 21.09 -19.12
N VAL A 390 -8.63 20.28 -19.85
CA VAL A 390 -9.61 19.34 -19.30
C VAL A 390 -9.05 17.92 -19.35
N PHE A 391 -8.96 17.27 -18.19
CA PHE A 391 -8.48 15.90 -18.09
C PHE A 391 -9.60 14.89 -18.35
N ASN A 392 -9.41 14.04 -19.36
CA ASN A 392 -10.34 12.97 -19.71
C ASN A 392 -10.09 11.72 -18.87
N TYR A 393 -10.78 11.63 -17.73
CA TYR A 393 -10.71 10.47 -16.84
C TYR A 393 -11.19 9.17 -17.49
N SER A 394 -12.14 9.23 -18.43
CA SER A 394 -12.69 8.04 -19.09
C SER A 394 -11.61 7.30 -19.87
N ASP A 395 -10.95 7.97 -20.80
CA ASP A 395 -9.89 7.38 -21.63
C ASP A 395 -8.69 6.95 -20.79
N PHE A 396 -8.36 7.73 -19.74
CA PHE A 396 -7.31 7.38 -18.79
C PHE A 396 -7.59 6.04 -18.12
N TRP A 397 -8.77 5.85 -17.50
CA TRP A 397 -9.10 4.61 -16.81
C TRP A 397 -9.26 3.43 -17.76
N TYR A 398 -9.79 3.65 -18.99
CA TYR A 398 -9.84 2.60 -20.01
C TYR A 398 -8.44 2.15 -20.45
N SER A 399 -7.46 3.05 -20.53
CA SER A 399 -6.07 2.68 -20.82
C SER A 399 -5.50 1.74 -19.76
N LEU A 400 -5.76 2.02 -18.46
CA LEU A 400 -5.35 1.15 -17.37
C LEU A 400 -6.10 -0.18 -17.36
N SER A 401 -7.39 -0.16 -17.67
CA SER A 401 -8.19 -1.37 -17.85
C SER A 401 -7.61 -2.24 -18.97
N PHE A 402 -7.21 -1.63 -20.09
CA PHE A 402 -6.59 -2.35 -21.20
C PHE A 402 -5.24 -2.97 -20.83
N ILE A 403 -4.39 -2.25 -20.09
CA ILE A 403 -3.14 -2.83 -19.53
C ILE A 403 -3.47 -4.02 -18.61
N GLY A 404 -4.48 -3.89 -17.75
CA GLY A 404 -4.95 -4.98 -16.90
C GLY A 404 -5.45 -6.19 -17.70
N LEU A 405 -6.18 -5.95 -18.80
CA LEU A 405 -6.66 -7.01 -19.70
C LEU A 405 -5.49 -7.74 -20.37
N LEU A 406 -4.56 -7.01 -20.96
CA LEU A 406 -3.38 -7.60 -21.58
C LEU A 406 -2.55 -8.41 -20.58
N THR A 407 -2.38 -7.89 -19.37
CA THR A 407 -1.67 -8.60 -18.30
C THR A 407 -2.42 -9.87 -17.88
N THR A 408 -3.75 -9.84 -17.82
CA THR A 408 -4.58 -11.01 -17.52
C THR A 408 -4.41 -12.09 -18.59
N ILE A 409 -4.50 -11.72 -19.86
CA ILE A 409 -4.34 -12.63 -21.00
C ILE A 409 -2.91 -13.21 -20.99
N PHE A 410 -1.90 -12.35 -20.87
CA PHE A 410 -0.50 -12.78 -20.79
C PHE A 410 -0.29 -13.80 -19.67
N PHE A 411 -0.73 -13.46 -18.45
CA PHE A 411 -0.54 -14.33 -17.28
C PHE A 411 -1.30 -15.65 -17.46
N TYR A 412 -2.57 -15.60 -17.88
CA TYR A 412 -3.40 -16.79 -18.04
C TYR A 412 -2.82 -17.82 -19.02
N PHE A 413 -2.27 -17.38 -20.13
CA PHE A 413 -1.71 -18.29 -21.14
C PHE A 413 -0.24 -18.67 -20.92
N SER A 414 0.54 -17.81 -20.23
CA SER A 414 1.98 -18.03 -20.07
C SER A 414 2.35 -18.68 -18.73
N PHE A 415 1.52 -18.51 -17.69
CA PHE A 415 1.84 -19.02 -16.37
C PHE A 415 1.50 -20.50 -16.24
N GLN A 416 2.52 -21.30 -15.93
CA GLN A 416 2.36 -22.72 -15.58
C GLN A 416 3.00 -22.93 -14.22
N THR A 417 2.23 -23.44 -13.25
CA THR A 417 2.75 -23.70 -11.91
C THR A 417 3.85 -24.76 -11.96
N GLN A 418 4.96 -24.46 -11.31
CA GLN A 418 6.14 -25.33 -11.22
C GLN A 418 6.40 -25.79 -9.78
N LEU A 419 5.37 -25.80 -8.95
CA LEU A 419 5.45 -26.34 -7.59
C LEU A 419 5.55 -27.87 -7.65
N GLY A 420 6.47 -28.46 -6.86
CA GLY A 420 6.55 -29.92 -6.70
C GLY A 420 5.22 -30.49 -6.18
N LYS A 421 4.95 -31.76 -6.46
CA LYS A 421 3.69 -32.43 -6.05
C LYS A 421 3.46 -32.36 -4.54
N ASP A 422 4.53 -32.34 -3.75
CA ASP A 422 4.47 -32.30 -2.28
C ASP A 422 4.10 -30.90 -1.73
N ASN A 423 4.32 -29.84 -2.52
CA ASN A 423 4.02 -28.44 -2.13
C ASN A 423 2.61 -27.97 -2.52
N VAL A 424 1.82 -28.81 -3.20
CA VAL A 424 0.46 -28.46 -3.63
C VAL A 424 -0.59 -28.84 -2.57
N GLN A 425 -0.25 -29.73 -1.61
CA GLN A 425 -1.19 -30.25 -0.62
C GLN A 425 -1.04 -29.60 0.78
N GLN A 426 -0.05 -28.77 1.00
CA GLN A 426 0.12 -27.94 2.20
C GLN A 426 -0.40 -26.53 1.92
#